data_68fe7d22a7a9d00dfa6af17ca6e5deba
#
_entry.id   68fe7d22a7a9d00dfa6af17ca6e5deba
#
_cell.length_a   1.000
_cell.length_b   1.000
_cell.length_c   1.000
_cell.angle_alpha   90.00
_cell.angle_beta   90.00
_cell.angle_gamma   90.00
#
_symmetry.space_group_name_H-M   'P 1'
#
loop_
_entity.id
_entity.type
_entity.pdbx_description
1 polymer ?
#
loop_
_entity_poly.entity_id
_entity_poly.type
_entity_poly.pdbx_seq_one_letter_code
_entity_poly.pdbx_strand_id
1 'polypeptide(L)'
;MNRYSTIGKGLSWQQVGPAYGFAKTMATKKHPVGLIVNARGGSSIRSWVKNAKQSGGYYDEAIRRAKEAMKYGTLKAIIWHQGEADCHHPEAYKEKIIR
;
A
#
# COMPACT_ATOMS: atom_id res chain seq x y z
N MET A 1 -10.22 -8.07 11.44
CA MET A 1 -11.00 -7.06 10.73
C MET A 1 -10.29 -6.63 9.46
N ASN A 2 -10.97 -6.77 8.34
CA ASN A 2 -10.35 -6.59 7.03
C ASN A 2 -10.49 -5.15 6.53
N ARG A 3 -9.63 -4.27 7.02
CA ARG A 3 -9.63 -2.87 6.61
C ARG A 3 -8.26 -2.45 6.10
N TYR A 4 -8.26 -1.59 5.09
CA TYR A 4 -7.06 -0.87 4.70
C TYR A 4 -6.79 0.26 5.68
N SER A 5 -5.52 0.62 5.83
CA SER A 5 -5.13 1.76 6.63
C SER A 5 -5.71 3.04 6.06
N THR A 6 -6.03 3.97 6.94
CA THR A 6 -6.50 5.30 6.56
C THR A 6 -5.47 6.36 6.95
N ILE A 7 -5.60 7.54 6.37
CA ILE A 7 -4.74 8.66 6.69
C ILE A 7 -5.46 9.55 7.70
N GLY A 8 -4.73 10.02 8.70
CA GLY A 8 -5.29 10.91 9.71
C GLY A 8 -6.09 10.14 10.76
N LYS A 9 -7.31 10.55 11.01
CA LYS A 9 -8.13 9.93 12.04
C LYS A 9 -8.52 8.52 11.62
N GLY A 10 -8.13 7.54 12.38
CA GLY A 10 -8.45 6.16 12.11
C GLY A 10 -8.82 5.44 13.38
N LEU A 11 -8.92 4.14 13.27
CA LEU A 11 -9.05 3.27 14.42
C LEU A 11 -7.71 3.29 15.19
N SER A 12 -7.77 2.97 16.48
CA SER A 12 -6.60 3.05 17.35
C SER A 12 -5.37 2.31 16.81
N TRP A 13 -5.56 1.26 16.04
CA TRP A 13 -4.47 0.48 15.45
C TRP A 13 -3.96 1.03 14.10
N GLN A 14 -4.53 2.16 13.64
CA GLN A 14 -4.12 2.82 12.39
C GLN A 14 -3.55 4.22 12.63
N GLN A 15 -3.00 4.45 13.80
CA GLN A 15 -2.63 5.81 14.23
C GLN A 15 -1.38 6.35 13.57
N VAL A 16 -0.39 5.52 13.29
CA VAL A 16 0.91 5.95 12.78
C VAL A 16 1.27 5.16 11.54
N GLY A 17 1.65 5.88 10.50
CA GLY A 17 2.12 5.28 9.26
C GLY A 17 3.00 6.26 8.49
N PRO A 18 3.73 5.79 7.48
CA PRO A 18 4.67 6.62 6.72
C PRO A 18 3.99 7.61 5.77
N ALA A 19 2.72 7.40 5.44
CA ALA A 19 2.03 8.18 4.40
C ALA A 19 1.91 9.66 4.74
N TYR A 20 1.54 9.97 5.98
CA TYR A 20 1.37 11.37 6.39
C TYR A 20 2.69 12.14 6.34
N GLY A 21 3.75 11.57 6.92
CA GLY A 21 5.07 12.20 6.90
C GLY A 21 5.61 12.40 5.49
N PHE A 22 5.42 11.40 4.64
CA PHE A 22 5.81 11.50 3.24
C PHE A 22 5.07 12.65 2.54
N ALA A 23 3.76 12.68 2.66
CA ALA A 23 2.95 13.72 2.02
C ALA A 23 3.32 15.11 2.53
N LYS A 24 3.50 15.26 3.84
CA LYS A 24 3.86 16.52 4.46
C LYS A 24 5.20 17.04 3.95
N THR A 25 6.16 16.14 3.76
CA THR A 25 7.50 16.49 3.29
C THR A 25 7.50 16.85 1.81
N MET A 26 6.75 16.12 1.00
CA MET A 26 6.80 16.24 -0.46
C MET A 26 5.83 17.27 -1.03
N ALA A 27 4.75 17.59 -0.32
CA ALA A 27 3.74 18.50 -0.83
C ALA A 27 4.19 19.96 -0.73
N THR A 28 3.84 20.73 -1.76
CA THR A 28 4.01 22.17 -1.78
C THR A 28 2.69 22.82 -2.19
N LYS A 29 2.58 24.15 -2.04
CA LYS A 29 1.36 24.85 -2.48
C LYS A 29 1.11 24.70 -3.99
N LYS A 30 2.18 24.64 -4.79
CA LYS A 30 2.09 24.47 -6.25
C LYS A 30 1.91 23.02 -6.66
N HIS A 31 2.39 22.11 -5.84
CA HIS A 31 2.38 20.67 -6.17
C HIS A 31 1.82 19.87 -4.99
N PRO A 32 0.48 19.86 -4.85
CA PRO A 32 -0.15 19.06 -3.81
C PRO A 32 0.07 17.57 -4.06
N VAL A 33 0.18 16.80 -2.98
CA VAL A 33 0.39 15.36 -3.04
C VAL A 33 -0.88 14.64 -2.63
N GLY A 34 -1.40 13.82 -3.53
CA GLY A 34 -2.46 12.89 -3.22
C GLY A 34 -1.87 11.55 -2.79
N LEU A 35 -2.52 10.89 -1.86
CA LEU A 35 -2.08 9.60 -1.35
C LEU A 35 -3.11 8.52 -1.65
N ILE A 36 -2.62 7.36 -2.10
CA ILE A 36 -3.43 6.17 -2.27
C ILE A 36 -2.89 5.14 -1.30
N VAL A 37 -3.54 4.99 -0.16
CA VAL A 37 -3.05 4.11 0.89
C VAL A 37 -3.64 2.72 0.72
N ASN A 38 -2.78 1.75 0.50
CA ASN A 38 -3.13 0.34 0.40
C ASN A 38 -2.27 -0.42 1.40
N ALA A 39 -2.77 -0.60 2.60
CA ALA A 39 -2.02 -1.28 3.64
C ALA A 39 -2.94 -2.23 4.40
N ARG A 40 -2.45 -3.43 4.63
CA ARG A 40 -3.18 -4.47 5.31
C ARG A 40 -2.27 -5.12 6.34
N GLY A 41 -2.59 -4.93 7.62
CA GLY A 41 -1.80 -5.50 8.70
C GLY A 41 -1.75 -7.02 8.64
N GLY A 42 -0.55 -7.57 8.87
CA GLY A 42 -0.35 -9.02 8.89
C GLY A 42 -0.37 -9.70 7.53
N SER A 43 -0.45 -8.96 6.44
CA SER A 43 -0.52 -9.57 5.12
C SER A 43 0.84 -10.09 4.65
N SER A 44 0.81 -11.27 4.02
CA SER A 44 1.97 -11.89 3.39
C SER A 44 2.13 -11.39 1.95
N ILE A 45 3.34 -11.47 1.41
CA ILE A 45 3.60 -11.15 0.00
C ILE A 45 2.72 -11.96 -0.94
N ARG A 46 2.29 -13.15 -0.53
CA ARG A 46 1.40 -13.99 -1.35
C ARG A 46 0.08 -13.31 -1.66
N SER A 47 -0.37 -12.40 -0.79
CA SER A 47 -1.62 -11.65 -0.96
C SER A 47 -1.45 -10.45 -1.89
N TRP A 48 -0.23 -10.11 -2.24
CA TRP A 48 0.10 -8.93 -3.02
C TRP A 48 0.59 -9.25 -4.43
N VAL A 49 0.30 -10.47 -4.91
CA VAL A 49 0.60 -10.84 -6.29
C VAL A 49 -0.67 -10.75 -7.14
N LYS A 50 -0.48 -10.60 -8.45
CA LYS A 50 -1.58 -10.49 -9.39
C LYS A 50 -2.48 -11.73 -9.34
N ASN A 51 -3.79 -11.51 -9.37
CA ASN A 51 -4.80 -12.57 -9.34
C ASN A 51 -4.82 -13.42 -8.07
N ALA A 52 -4.37 -12.87 -6.96
CA ALA A 52 -4.37 -13.56 -5.67
C ALA A 52 -5.69 -13.39 -4.90
N LYS A 53 -6.82 -13.61 -5.55
CA LYS A 53 -8.15 -13.42 -4.96
C LYS A 53 -8.37 -14.27 -3.71
N GLN A 54 -7.86 -15.51 -3.73
CA GLN A 54 -8.00 -16.42 -2.59
C GLN A 54 -7.16 -16.00 -1.39
N SER A 55 -6.16 -15.18 -1.61
CA SER A 55 -5.26 -14.67 -0.56
C SER A 55 -5.49 -13.20 -0.25
N GLY A 56 -6.68 -12.67 -0.59
CA GLY A 56 -7.06 -11.30 -0.26
C GLY A 56 -7.18 -10.35 -1.42
N GLY A 57 -6.51 -10.62 -2.54
CA GLY A 57 -6.60 -9.80 -3.75
C GLY A 57 -6.08 -8.38 -3.60
N TYR A 58 -5.09 -8.15 -2.74
CA TYR A 58 -4.63 -6.80 -2.42
C TYR A 58 -3.91 -6.12 -3.58
N TYR A 59 -3.21 -6.88 -4.40
CA TYR A 59 -2.58 -6.32 -5.60
C TYR A 59 -3.63 -5.77 -6.55
N ASP A 60 -4.64 -6.57 -6.86
CA ASP A 60 -5.67 -6.16 -7.80
C ASP A 60 -6.46 -4.97 -7.28
N GLU A 61 -6.72 -4.92 -5.97
CA GLU A 61 -7.39 -3.79 -5.33
C GLU A 61 -6.52 -2.53 -5.37
N ALA A 62 -5.22 -2.66 -5.14
CA ALA A 62 -4.30 -1.53 -5.23
C ALA A 62 -4.28 -0.95 -6.64
N ILE A 63 -4.25 -1.80 -7.65
CA ILE A 63 -4.30 -1.36 -9.05
C ILE A 63 -5.62 -0.66 -9.36
N ARG A 64 -6.73 -1.21 -8.89
CA ARG A 64 -8.05 -0.59 -9.07
C ARG A 64 -8.09 0.81 -8.47
N ARG A 65 -7.60 0.96 -7.24
CA ARG A 65 -7.55 2.25 -6.55
C ARG A 65 -6.63 3.24 -7.24
N ALA A 66 -5.48 2.77 -7.72
CA ALA A 66 -4.55 3.62 -8.45
C ALA A 66 -5.17 4.13 -9.74
N LYS A 67 -5.83 3.27 -10.50
CA LYS A 67 -6.51 3.66 -11.74
C LYS A 67 -7.62 4.68 -11.47
N GLU A 68 -8.38 4.50 -10.41
CA GLU A 68 -9.43 5.43 -10.02
C GLU A 68 -8.85 6.80 -9.67
N ALA A 69 -7.76 6.82 -8.90
CA ALA A 69 -7.11 8.05 -8.50
C ALA A 69 -6.44 8.77 -9.68
N MET A 70 -6.01 8.05 -10.70
CA MET A 70 -5.39 8.64 -11.89
C MET A 70 -6.35 9.49 -12.71
N LYS A 71 -7.63 9.43 -12.43
CA LYS A 71 -8.62 10.35 -13.00
C LYS A 71 -8.44 11.78 -12.47
N TYR A 72 -7.80 11.92 -11.32
CA TYR A 72 -7.67 13.19 -10.60
C TYR A 72 -6.22 13.68 -10.51
N GLY A 73 -5.26 12.90 -10.95
CA GLY A 73 -3.86 13.26 -10.86
C GLY A 73 -2.97 12.27 -11.60
N THR A 74 -1.67 12.49 -11.50
CA THR A 74 -0.67 11.65 -12.14
C THR A 74 0.05 10.81 -11.10
N LEU A 75 0.15 9.51 -11.35
CA LEU A 75 0.91 8.61 -10.48
C LEU A 75 2.41 8.92 -10.63
N LYS A 76 3.05 9.32 -9.54
CA LYS A 76 4.46 9.71 -9.53
C LYS A 76 5.38 8.68 -8.90
N ALA A 77 4.90 7.98 -7.88
CA ALA A 77 5.74 7.04 -7.16
C ALA A 77 4.90 5.98 -6.47
N ILE A 78 5.52 4.85 -6.21
CA ILE A 78 4.95 3.77 -5.40
C ILE A 78 5.97 3.50 -4.29
N ILE A 79 5.49 3.52 -3.05
CA ILE A 79 6.32 3.19 -1.90
C ILE A 79 5.88 1.82 -1.39
N TRP A 80 6.84 0.92 -1.29
CA TRP A 80 6.59 -0.45 -0.86
C TRP A 80 7.30 -0.70 0.47
N HIS A 81 6.54 -1.09 1.47
CA HIS A 81 7.09 -1.48 2.76
C HIS A 81 6.31 -2.71 3.27
N GLN A 82 6.92 -3.87 3.17
CA GLN A 82 6.31 -5.13 3.58
C GLN A 82 7.42 -6.16 3.79
N GLY A 83 7.15 -7.20 4.56
CA GLY A 83 8.11 -8.29 4.74
C GLY A 83 8.00 -9.00 6.07
N GLU A 84 7.37 -8.38 7.06
CA GLU A 84 7.32 -8.91 8.43
C GLU A 84 6.63 -10.27 8.48
N ALA A 85 5.52 -10.43 7.76
CA ALA A 85 4.79 -11.70 7.74
C ALA A 85 5.53 -12.81 6.99
N ASP A 86 6.55 -12.45 6.21
CA ASP A 86 7.31 -13.39 5.38
C ASP A 86 8.74 -13.58 5.85
N CYS A 87 9.07 -13.14 7.06
CA CYS A 87 10.44 -13.14 7.57
C CYS A 87 11.08 -14.53 7.65
N HIS A 88 10.27 -15.58 7.73
CA HIS A 88 10.76 -16.96 7.77
C HIS A 88 10.90 -17.60 6.38
N HIS A 89 10.54 -16.88 5.33
CA HIS A 89 10.56 -17.39 3.95
C HIS A 89 11.15 -16.38 2.97
N PRO A 90 12.42 -15.96 3.17
CA PRO A 90 13.01 -14.88 2.37
C PRO A 90 13.17 -15.24 0.90
N GLU A 91 13.41 -16.50 0.58
CA GLU A 91 13.57 -16.93 -0.82
C GLU A 91 12.26 -16.79 -1.59
N ALA A 92 11.15 -17.21 -1.00
CA ALA A 92 9.85 -17.07 -1.61
C ALA A 92 9.47 -15.60 -1.79
N TYR A 93 9.84 -14.76 -0.84
CA TYR A 93 9.61 -13.32 -0.91
C TYR A 93 10.35 -12.70 -2.09
N LYS A 94 11.63 -12.98 -2.20
CA LYS A 94 12.47 -12.47 -3.27
C LYS A 94 11.91 -12.82 -4.64
N GLU A 95 11.50 -14.06 -4.83
CA GLU A 95 10.92 -14.53 -6.07
C GLU A 95 9.65 -13.76 -6.44
N LYS A 96 8.79 -13.52 -5.47
CA LYS A 96 7.52 -12.84 -5.72
C LYS A 96 7.66 -11.35 -5.97
N ILE A 97 8.62 -10.69 -5.34
CA ILE A 97 8.80 -9.25 -5.49
C ILE A 97 9.43 -8.87 -6.83
N ILE A 98 10.22 -9.76 -7.40
CA ILE A 98 10.91 -9.51 -8.68
C ILE A 98 9.98 -9.73 -9.87
N ARG A 99 8.95 -10.55 -9.72
CA ARG A 99 7.98 -10.74 -10.79
C ARG A 99 7.26 -9.43 -11.11
#